data_4ad00e25548dc2e097f2871bb27bf169
#
_entry.id   4ad00e25548dc2e097f2871bb27bf169
#
_cell.length_a   1.000
_cell.length_b   1.000
_cell.length_c   1.000
_cell.angle_alpha   90.00
_cell.angle_beta   90.00
_cell.angle_gamma   90.00
#
_symmetry.space_group_name_H-M   'P 1'
#
loop_
_entity.id
_entity.type
_entity.pdbx_description
1 polymer ?
#
loop_
_entity_poly.entity_id
_entity_poly.type
_entity_poly.pdbx_seq_one_letter_code
_entity_poly.pdbx_strand_id
1 'polypeptide(L)'
;MADHKIKLDSGAAALLDALHGAGYAAYAVGGCVRDSLLGLTPHDWDLCTSALPRQVLDRFGKEQCIPTGLQHGTVTVKYGGKLYETTTFRTEGSYSDGRHPDSVAFVPDVKEDLARRDFTINAMAYSAEEGLIDPFGGQKDLARGLVRAVGVPHQRFTEDALRILRLYRFAARFGFEIDPATGQAARELCAHLDCVSTERITEELTRLLAAPKPGTWMEPAVFAVVLPELFTPENAPRFEAARAIIDTLPEGLPEVSARLAALLLPLGEQGTRKALKQLRCSNALIEEVTTLVREAGLVPEEKTAARAIQARRLLGRLEPDPLRRLLALCAANRPEQAAAFAALQTAAGRLQAENACCRVGQLAVNGRDLMALGAKPGPGLRGQLEALLEAVITGQLPNERKALLAAVKIELDP
;
A
#
# COMPACT_ATOMS: atom_id res chain seq x y z
N MET A 1 -18.49 -33.44 -4.47
CA MET A 1 -17.62 -32.28 -4.19
C MET A 1 -16.39 -32.49 -5.03
N ALA A 2 -16.00 -31.51 -5.87
CA ALA A 2 -14.78 -31.63 -6.67
C ALA A 2 -13.59 -31.69 -5.70
N ASP A 3 -12.74 -32.69 -5.90
CA ASP A 3 -11.52 -32.89 -5.13
C ASP A 3 -10.53 -31.81 -5.56
N HIS A 4 -10.58 -30.63 -4.90
CA HIS A 4 -9.69 -29.51 -5.21
C HIS A 4 -8.30 -29.82 -4.67
N LYS A 5 -7.50 -30.44 -5.52
CA LYS A 5 -6.10 -30.71 -5.20
C LYS A 5 -5.30 -29.41 -5.29
N ILE A 6 -4.99 -28.81 -4.13
CA ILE A 6 -4.13 -27.63 -4.04
C ILE A 6 -2.68 -28.06 -4.27
N LYS A 7 -1.98 -27.37 -5.17
CA LYS A 7 -0.55 -27.57 -5.38
C LYS A 7 0.21 -26.78 -4.31
N LEU A 8 0.66 -27.48 -3.28
CA LEU A 8 1.51 -26.90 -2.25
C LEU A 8 2.85 -26.42 -2.81
N ASP A 9 3.42 -25.36 -2.23
CA ASP A 9 4.83 -25.04 -2.41
C ASP A 9 5.70 -26.18 -1.89
N SER A 10 6.81 -26.43 -2.55
CA SER A 10 7.69 -27.59 -2.23
C SER A 10 8.19 -27.57 -0.77
N GLY A 11 8.50 -26.38 -0.24
CA GLY A 11 8.91 -26.23 1.15
C GLY A 11 7.76 -26.45 2.13
N ALA A 12 6.57 -25.91 1.85
CA ALA A 12 5.39 -26.16 2.66
C ALA A 12 5.05 -27.66 2.69
N ALA A 13 5.06 -28.34 1.53
CA ALA A 13 4.84 -29.78 1.46
C ALA A 13 5.85 -30.56 2.32
N ALA A 14 7.15 -30.28 2.16
CA ALA A 14 8.20 -30.96 2.93
C ALA A 14 8.07 -30.74 4.46
N LEU A 15 7.66 -29.54 4.89
CA LEU A 15 7.45 -29.23 6.31
C LEU A 15 6.22 -29.96 6.86
N LEU A 16 5.13 -29.99 6.09
CA LEU A 16 3.91 -30.75 6.45
C LEU A 16 4.21 -32.25 6.55
N ASP A 17 4.89 -32.84 5.56
CA ASP A 17 5.27 -34.26 5.59
C ASP A 17 6.16 -34.58 6.80
N ALA A 18 7.07 -33.66 7.16
CA ALA A 18 7.93 -33.82 8.31
C ALA A 18 7.17 -33.78 9.65
N LEU A 19 6.13 -32.98 9.76
CA LEU A 19 5.26 -32.91 10.94
C LEU A 19 4.34 -34.12 11.02
N HIS A 20 3.72 -34.55 9.91
CA HIS A 20 2.92 -35.77 9.82
C HIS A 20 3.73 -37.00 10.17
N GLY A 21 4.95 -37.13 9.63
CA GLY A 21 5.87 -38.24 9.94
C GLY A 21 6.31 -38.29 11.40
N ALA A 22 6.16 -37.17 12.14
CA ALA A 22 6.38 -37.10 13.58
C ALA A 22 5.09 -37.31 14.42
N GLY A 23 3.96 -37.61 13.76
CA GLY A 23 2.67 -37.89 14.39
C GLY A 23 1.84 -36.63 14.71
N TYR A 24 2.17 -35.46 14.16
CA TYR A 24 1.41 -34.24 14.38
C TYR A 24 0.49 -33.95 13.21
N ALA A 25 -0.75 -33.54 13.49
CA ALA A 25 -1.60 -32.94 12.46
C ALA A 25 -1.00 -31.61 12.01
N ALA A 26 -0.95 -31.37 10.68
CA ALA A 26 -0.39 -30.14 10.13
C ALA A 26 -1.04 -29.80 8.78
N TYR A 27 -1.25 -28.50 8.54
CA TYR A 27 -1.95 -28.00 7.36
C TYR A 27 -1.36 -26.67 6.88
N ALA A 28 -1.43 -26.42 5.59
CA ALA A 28 -1.39 -25.08 5.05
C ALA A 28 -2.71 -24.36 5.39
N VAL A 29 -2.70 -23.06 5.72
CA VAL A 29 -3.87 -22.41 6.29
C VAL A 29 -4.03 -20.94 5.86
N GLY A 30 -5.27 -20.51 5.74
CA GLY A 30 -5.55 -19.08 5.56
C GLY A 30 -5.34 -18.57 4.14
N GLY A 31 -4.50 -17.54 4.00
CA GLY A 31 -4.29 -16.82 2.74
C GLY A 31 -3.82 -17.70 1.58
N CYS A 32 -2.89 -18.59 1.83
CA CYS A 32 -2.36 -19.49 0.79
C CYS A 32 -3.41 -20.47 0.27
N VAL A 33 -4.27 -21.01 1.14
CA VAL A 33 -5.37 -21.89 0.76
C VAL A 33 -6.41 -21.14 -0.09
N ARG A 34 -6.84 -19.96 0.37
CA ARG A 34 -7.75 -19.09 -0.36
C ARG A 34 -7.21 -18.72 -1.74
N ASP A 35 -5.98 -18.21 -1.82
CA ASP A 35 -5.38 -17.74 -3.06
C ASP A 35 -5.21 -18.91 -4.04
N SER A 36 -4.82 -20.12 -3.56
CA SER A 36 -4.77 -21.35 -4.37
C SER A 36 -6.13 -21.75 -4.95
N LEU A 37 -7.20 -21.67 -4.14
CA LEU A 37 -8.56 -21.97 -4.58
C LEU A 37 -9.08 -20.97 -5.62
N LEU A 38 -8.60 -19.71 -5.58
CA LEU A 38 -8.88 -18.69 -6.58
C LEU A 38 -7.99 -18.81 -7.83
N GLY A 39 -7.09 -19.80 -7.91
CA GLY A 39 -6.14 -19.94 -9.01
C GLY A 39 -5.02 -18.91 -9.00
N LEU A 40 -4.83 -18.20 -7.90
CA LEU A 40 -3.74 -17.24 -7.69
C LEU A 40 -2.52 -17.96 -7.13
N THR A 41 -1.35 -17.41 -7.38
CA THR A 41 -0.10 -17.91 -6.76
C THR A 41 0.05 -17.28 -5.37
N PRO A 42 0.04 -18.06 -4.28
CA PRO A 42 0.28 -17.54 -2.94
C PRO A 42 1.68 -16.93 -2.80
N HIS A 43 1.76 -15.79 -2.14
CA HIS A 43 3.04 -15.12 -1.81
C HIS A 43 3.73 -15.84 -0.67
N ASP A 44 2.98 -16.10 0.41
CA ASP A 44 3.46 -16.69 1.65
C ASP A 44 2.64 -17.95 1.95
N TRP A 45 3.25 -18.91 2.60
CA TRP A 45 2.61 -20.15 3.02
C TRP A 45 2.65 -20.26 4.54
N ASP A 46 1.51 -19.98 5.16
CA ASP A 46 1.32 -20.17 6.59
C ASP A 46 0.92 -21.62 6.87
N LEU A 47 1.54 -22.19 7.89
CA LEU A 47 1.27 -23.54 8.36
C LEU A 47 0.66 -23.51 9.75
N CYS A 48 -0.20 -24.46 10.05
CA CYS A 48 -0.68 -24.69 11.38
C CYS A 48 -0.54 -26.18 11.75
N THR A 49 -0.35 -26.48 13.05
CA THR A 49 -0.04 -27.84 13.51
C THR A 49 -0.51 -28.09 14.94
N SER A 50 -0.75 -29.35 15.28
CA SER A 50 -0.97 -29.79 16.66
C SER A 50 0.34 -29.84 17.49
N ALA A 51 1.51 -29.77 16.84
CA ALA A 51 2.79 -29.71 17.54
C ALA A 51 2.94 -28.43 18.36
N LEU A 52 3.36 -28.54 19.61
CA LEU A 52 3.69 -27.39 20.44
C LEU A 52 4.94 -26.65 19.91
N PRO A 53 5.14 -25.37 20.21
CA PRO A 53 6.28 -24.62 19.70
C PRO A 53 7.64 -25.28 19.99
N ARG A 54 7.82 -25.88 21.14
CA ARG A 54 9.04 -26.65 21.49
C ARG A 54 9.24 -27.87 20.59
N GLN A 55 8.14 -28.58 20.29
CA GLN A 55 8.19 -29.77 19.43
C GLN A 55 8.53 -29.38 17.98
N VAL A 56 8.06 -28.22 17.51
CA VAL A 56 8.47 -27.67 16.22
C VAL A 56 9.97 -27.33 16.21
N LEU A 57 10.48 -26.68 17.27
CA LEU A 57 11.91 -26.39 17.42
C LEU A 57 12.76 -27.66 17.49
N ASP A 58 12.32 -28.69 18.17
CA ASP A 58 13.02 -29.97 18.31
C ASP A 58 13.02 -30.74 16.97
N ARG A 59 11.92 -30.64 16.20
CA ARG A 59 11.77 -31.33 14.90
C ARG A 59 12.65 -30.74 13.81
N PHE A 60 12.73 -29.41 13.73
CA PHE A 60 13.45 -28.72 12.65
C PHE A 60 14.83 -28.19 13.05
N GLY A 61 15.15 -28.19 14.35
CA GLY A 61 16.41 -27.68 14.87
C GLY A 61 16.42 -26.15 15.06
N LYS A 62 17.08 -25.70 16.12
CA LYS A 62 17.12 -24.27 16.49
C LYS A 62 17.76 -23.37 15.43
N GLU A 63 18.69 -23.89 14.64
CA GLU A 63 19.39 -23.16 13.56
C GLU A 63 18.45 -22.79 12.41
N GLN A 64 17.44 -23.65 12.15
CA GLN A 64 16.45 -23.47 11.10
C GLN A 64 15.19 -22.75 11.57
N CYS A 65 15.09 -22.46 12.85
CA CYS A 65 13.90 -21.87 13.44
C CYS A 65 14.18 -20.48 14.01
N ILE A 66 13.27 -19.54 13.77
CA ILE A 66 13.25 -18.21 14.40
C ILE A 66 12.07 -18.20 15.38
N PRO A 67 12.33 -18.08 16.69
CA PRO A 67 11.29 -18.15 17.72
C PRO A 67 10.55 -16.80 17.90
N THR A 68 10.05 -16.23 16.80
CA THR A 68 9.48 -14.88 16.75
C THR A 68 8.17 -14.68 17.49
N GLY A 69 7.47 -15.74 17.90
CA GLY A 69 6.15 -15.65 18.51
C GLY A 69 5.84 -16.80 19.45
N LEU A 70 6.83 -17.34 20.18
CA LEU A 70 6.66 -18.53 21.05
C LEU A 70 5.51 -18.40 22.05
N GLN A 71 5.35 -17.23 22.65
CA GLN A 71 4.26 -16.95 23.59
C GLN A 71 2.86 -17.03 22.95
N HIS A 72 2.80 -16.84 21.62
CA HIS A 72 1.58 -16.94 20.83
C HIS A 72 1.51 -18.23 20.00
N GLY A 73 2.44 -19.16 20.21
CA GLY A 73 2.44 -20.46 19.54
C GLY A 73 3.05 -20.47 18.14
N THR A 74 3.72 -19.38 17.69
CA THR A 74 4.28 -19.30 16.34
C THR A 74 5.79 -19.49 16.34
N VAL A 75 6.29 -20.32 15.41
CA VAL A 75 7.70 -20.51 15.08
C VAL A 75 7.87 -20.32 13.58
N THR A 76 8.79 -19.46 13.16
CA THR A 76 9.13 -19.34 11.74
C THR A 76 10.21 -20.34 11.37
N VAL A 77 9.92 -21.28 10.47
CA VAL A 77 10.85 -22.29 9.99
C VAL A 77 11.48 -21.84 8.67
N LYS A 78 12.81 -21.90 8.59
CA LYS A 78 13.56 -21.60 7.36
C LYS A 78 13.73 -22.90 6.57
N TYR A 79 13.27 -22.93 5.33
CA TYR A 79 13.43 -24.08 4.46
C TYR A 79 13.61 -23.66 2.99
N GLY A 80 14.60 -24.21 2.32
CA GLY A 80 14.84 -23.90 0.89
C GLY A 80 15.03 -22.40 0.58
N GLY A 81 15.58 -21.63 1.51
CA GLY A 81 15.75 -20.18 1.36
C GLY A 81 14.49 -19.34 1.59
N LYS A 82 13.38 -19.96 1.98
CA LYS A 82 12.09 -19.31 2.32
C LYS A 82 11.81 -19.42 3.81
N LEU A 83 10.86 -18.59 4.27
CA LEU A 83 10.36 -18.56 5.63
C LEU A 83 8.91 -19.07 5.66
N TYR A 84 8.59 -19.94 6.61
CA TYR A 84 7.26 -20.51 6.80
C TYR A 84 6.82 -20.28 8.25
N GLU A 85 5.80 -19.46 8.44
CA GLU A 85 5.20 -19.28 9.75
C GLU A 85 4.39 -20.53 10.11
N THR A 86 4.84 -21.23 11.17
CA THR A 86 4.21 -22.45 11.66
C THR A 86 3.63 -22.17 13.03
N THR A 87 2.30 -22.18 13.14
CA THR A 87 1.57 -21.84 14.37
C THR A 87 0.90 -23.06 14.95
N THR A 88 1.09 -23.31 16.25
CA THR A 88 0.36 -24.33 16.98
C THR A 88 -1.13 -23.99 17.00
N PHE A 89 -2.01 -24.99 16.79
CA PHE A 89 -3.45 -24.81 16.92
C PHE A 89 -3.78 -24.22 18.29
N ARG A 90 -4.59 -23.18 18.28
CA ARG A 90 -4.89 -22.45 19.50
C ARG A 90 -6.29 -21.85 19.49
N THR A 91 -6.84 -21.71 20.66
CA THR A 91 -7.94 -20.80 20.97
C THR A 91 -7.38 -19.57 21.67
N GLU A 92 -8.11 -18.50 21.60
CA GLU A 92 -7.72 -17.20 22.15
C GLU A 92 -8.75 -16.81 23.21
N GLY A 93 -8.28 -16.35 24.37
CA GLY A 93 -9.13 -15.88 25.47
C GLY A 93 -9.69 -14.48 25.18
N SER A 94 -10.02 -13.77 26.27
CA SER A 94 -10.44 -12.36 26.17
C SER A 94 -9.35 -11.47 25.57
N TYR A 95 -9.75 -10.31 25.10
CA TYR A 95 -8.86 -9.32 24.48
C TYR A 95 -9.01 -8.00 25.22
N SER A 96 -8.29 -7.83 26.32
CA SER A 96 -8.39 -6.61 27.14
C SER A 96 -7.80 -5.38 26.46
N ASP A 97 -6.82 -5.57 25.56
CA ASP A 97 -6.20 -4.49 24.79
C ASP A 97 -6.76 -4.35 23.35
N GLY A 98 -7.80 -5.16 23.01
CA GLY A 98 -8.40 -5.18 21.67
C GLY A 98 -7.45 -5.67 20.55
N ARG A 99 -6.34 -6.36 20.91
CA ARG A 99 -5.36 -6.85 19.94
C ARG A 99 -4.80 -8.24 20.28
N HIS A 100 -4.26 -8.36 21.46
CA HIS A 100 -3.63 -9.58 21.89
C HIS A 100 -4.57 -10.34 22.81
N PRO A 101 -4.73 -11.64 22.59
CA PRO A 101 -5.49 -12.44 23.56
C PRO A 101 -4.76 -12.42 24.91
N ASP A 102 -5.50 -12.18 25.97
CA ASP A 102 -4.98 -12.21 27.35
C ASP A 102 -4.39 -13.56 27.69
N SER A 103 -4.88 -14.62 27.04
CA SER A 103 -4.39 -15.99 27.17
C SER A 103 -4.54 -16.76 25.86
N VAL A 104 -3.62 -17.66 25.62
CA VAL A 104 -3.65 -18.59 24.49
C VAL A 104 -3.68 -20.00 25.05
N ALA A 105 -4.66 -20.80 24.64
CA ALA A 105 -4.73 -22.22 24.96
C ALA A 105 -4.47 -23.05 23.70
N PHE A 106 -3.48 -23.94 23.75
CA PHE A 106 -3.21 -24.86 22.65
C PHE A 106 -4.26 -25.97 22.63
N VAL A 107 -4.76 -26.25 21.41
CA VAL A 107 -5.85 -27.23 21.21
C VAL A 107 -5.42 -28.27 20.17
N PRO A 108 -5.99 -29.49 20.22
CA PRO A 108 -5.63 -30.55 19.29
C PRO A 108 -6.37 -30.44 17.93
N ASP A 109 -7.51 -29.77 17.87
CA ASP A 109 -8.38 -29.73 16.69
C ASP A 109 -8.15 -28.43 15.88
N VAL A 110 -7.82 -28.60 14.61
CA VAL A 110 -7.65 -27.49 13.65
C VAL A 110 -8.92 -26.65 13.50
N LYS A 111 -10.11 -27.24 13.69
CA LYS A 111 -11.38 -26.50 13.59
C LYS A 111 -11.50 -25.40 14.63
N GLU A 112 -10.95 -25.62 15.83
CA GLU A 112 -10.92 -24.60 16.87
C GLU A 112 -9.98 -23.44 16.50
N ASP A 113 -8.82 -23.74 15.89
CA ASP A 113 -7.93 -22.70 15.36
C ASP A 113 -8.58 -21.91 14.21
N LEU A 114 -9.32 -22.59 13.33
CA LEU A 114 -10.04 -21.93 12.24
C LEU A 114 -11.18 -21.05 12.76
N ALA A 115 -11.83 -21.41 13.87
CA ALA A 115 -12.96 -20.68 14.46
C ALA A 115 -12.61 -19.27 14.96
N ARG A 116 -11.34 -19.00 15.34
CA ARG A 116 -10.89 -17.69 15.82
C ARG A 116 -10.50 -16.72 14.67
N ARG A 117 -10.46 -17.20 13.42
CA ARG A 117 -10.04 -16.39 12.28
C ARG A 117 -11.06 -15.33 11.91
N ASP A 118 -10.65 -14.37 11.10
CA ASP A 118 -11.45 -13.21 10.72
C ASP A 118 -12.64 -13.56 9.81
N PHE A 119 -12.35 -14.13 8.64
CA PHE A 119 -13.35 -14.39 7.60
C PHE A 119 -13.33 -15.84 7.14
N THR A 120 -14.51 -16.34 6.72
CA THR A 120 -14.68 -17.72 6.24
C THR A 120 -13.70 -18.09 5.14
N ILE A 121 -13.44 -17.16 4.21
CA ILE A 121 -12.50 -17.33 3.11
C ILE A 121 -11.03 -17.49 3.55
N ASN A 122 -10.71 -17.14 4.80
CA ASN A 122 -9.40 -17.31 5.43
C ASN A 122 -9.40 -18.40 6.51
N ALA A 123 -10.55 -19.02 6.78
CA ALA A 123 -10.74 -20.04 7.80
C ALA A 123 -10.82 -21.45 7.18
N MET A 124 -9.91 -21.72 6.26
CA MET A 124 -9.76 -23.02 5.59
C MET A 124 -8.33 -23.52 5.77
N ALA A 125 -8.19 -24.84 5.86
CA ALA A 125 -6.89 -25.52 5.97
C ALA A 125 -6.80 -26.64 4.94
N TYR A 126 -5.59 -27.00 4.53
CA TYR A 126 -5.38 -28.02 3.50
C TYR A 126 -4.12 -28.85 3.80
N SER A 127 -4.24 -30.16 3.68
CA SER A 127 -3.11 -31.08 3.57
C SER A 127 -3.30 -32.04 2.39
N ALA A 128 -2.22 -32.65 1.92
CA ALA A 128 -2.31 -33.65 0.84
C ALA A 128 -2.98 -34.95 1.31
N GLU A 129 -2.95 -35.24 2.60
CA GLU A 129 -3.49 -36.47 3.21
C GLU A 129 -5.01 -36.36 3.44
N GLU A 130 -5.47 -35.24 4.03
CA GLU A 130 -6.86 -35.05 4.44
C GLU A 130 -7.70 -34.20 3.47
N GLY A 131 -7.03 -33.53 2.50
CA GLY A 131 -7.69 -32.61 1.59
C GLY A 131 -8.02 -31.27 2.24
N LEU A 132 -9.11 -30.65 1.79
CA LEU A 132 -9.57 -29.33 2.24
C LEU A 132 -10.46 -29.47 3.49
N ILE A 133 -10.10 -28.78 4.57
CA ILE A 133 -10.88 -28.64 5.80
C ILE A 133 -11.52 -27.24 5.78
N ASP A 134 -12.85 -27.21 5.65
CA ASP A 134 -13.66 -25.99 5.54
C ASP A 134 -14.91 -26.03 6.42
N PRO A 135 -14.75 -25.86 7.75
CA PRO A 135 -15.88 -25.99 8.69
C PRO A 135 -16.85 -24.80 8.63
N PHE A 136 -16.45 -23.67 8.03
CA PHE A 136 -17.23 -22.42 8.01
C PHE A 136 -17.77 -22.05 6.63
N GLY A 137 -17.57 -22.89 5.61
CA GLY A 137 -18.11 -22.70 4.26
C GLY A 137 -17.37 -21.64 3.45
N GLY A 138 -16.06 -21.45 3.71
CA GLY A 138 -15.20 -20.51 3.00
C GLY A 138 -15.14 -20.75 1.50
N GLN A 139 -15.10 -22.02 1.07
CA GLN A 139 -15.15 -22.38 -0.35
C GLN A 139 -16.44 -21.90 -1.03
N LYS A 140 -17.58 -22.03 -0.33
CA LYS A 140 -18.87 -21.56 -0.85
C LYS A 140 -18.90 -20.02 -0.95
N ASP A 141 -18.33 -19.34 0.03
CA ASP A 141 -18.25 -17.89 0.01
C ASP A 141 -17.28 -17.38 -1.05
N LEU A 142 -16.15 -18.07 -1.28
CA LEU A 142 -15.24 -17.78 -2.41
C LEU A 142 -15.97 -17.92 -3.75
N ALA A 143 -16.71 -19.01 -3.95
CA ALA A 143 -17.45 -19.24 -5.20
C ALA A 143 -18.55 -18.20 -5.43
N ARG A 144 -19.08 -17.58 -4.37
CA ARG A 144 -20.09 -16.51 -4.43
C ARG A 144 -19.49 -15.10 -4.51
N GLY A 145 -18.20 -14.96 -4.36
CA GLY A 145 -17.57 -13.64 -4.23
C GLY A 145 -18.02 -12.90 -2.95
N LEU A 146 -18.04 -13.57 -1.80
CA LEU A 146 -18.57 -13.03 -0.55
C LEU A 146 -17.49 -12.99 0.56
N VAL A 147 -17.37 -11.87 1.27
CA VAL A 147 -16.59 -11.75 2.49
C VAL A 147 -17.53 -11.80 3.69
N ARG A 148 -17.43 -12.86 4.49
CA ARG A 148 -18.24 -13.09 5.68
C ARG A 148 -17.34 -13.38 6.88
N ALA A 149 -17.68 -12.80 8.06
CA ALA A 149 -17.01 -13.12 9.30
C ALA A 149 -17.25 -14.56 9.73
N VAL A 150 -16.28 -15.18 10.40
CA VAL A 150 -16.44 -16.50 11.01
C VAL A 150 -17.34 -16.38 12.25
N GLY A 151 -18.36 -17.21 12.32
CA GLY A 151 -19.28 -17.23 13.48
C GLY A 151 -20.10 -15.95 13.61
N VAL A 152 -20.02 -15.28 14.77
CA VAL A 152 -20.78 -14.07 15.06
C VAL A 152 -19.95 -12.83 14.76
N PRO A 153 -20.35 -11.98 13.80
CA PRO A 153 -19.55 -10.83 13.37
C PRO A 153 -19.20 -9.85 14.49
N HIS A 154 -20.17 -9.53 15.36
CA HIS A 154 -19.94 -8.65 16.51
C HIS A 154 -18.84 -9.17 17.42
N GLN A 155 -18.83 -10.46 17.72
CA GLN A 155 -17.78 -11.07 18.51
C GLN A 155 -16.41 -10.92 17.82
N ARG A 156 -16.32 -11.23 16.54
CA ARG A 156 -15.07 -11.13 15.75
C ARG A 156 -14.48 -9.73 15.73
N PHE A 157 -15.33 -8.70 15.63
CA PHE A 157 -14.88 -7.31 15.61
C PHE A 157 -14.59 -6.74 17.00
N THR A 158 -15.24 -7.24 18.03
CA THR A 158 -14.91 -6.89 19.41
C THR A 158 -13.57 -7.49 19.84
N GLU A 159 -13.21 -8.69 19.37
CA GLU A 159 -11.90 -9.29 19.64
C GLU A 159 -10.74 -8.52 19.01
N ASP A 160 -10.86 -8.13 17.76
CA ASP A 160 -9.87 -7.29 17.05
C ASP A 160 -10.59 -6.36 16.07
N ALA A 161 -10.73 -5.11 16.46
CA ALA A 161 -11.42 -4.10 15.64
C ALA A 161 -10.72 -3.84 14.29
N LEU A 162 -9.42 -4.15 14.15
CA LEU A 162 -8.74 -4.05 12.86
C LEU A 162 -9.39 -4.94 11.80
N ARG A 163 -10.07 -6.02 12.18
CA ARG A 163 -10.82 -6.87 11.24
C ARG A 163 -11.87 -6.08 10.47
N ILE A 164 -12.35 -4.94 10.98
CA ILE A 164 -13.26 -4.03 10.26
C ILE A 164 -12.56 -3.45 9.02
N LEU A 165 -11.36 -2.91 9.14
CA LEU A 165 -10.60 -2.43 7.96
C LEU A 165 -10.20 -3.58 7.04
N ARG A 166 -9.85 -4.73 7.58
CA ARG A 166 -9.55 -5.94 6.81
C ARG A 166 -10.75 -6.40 5.96
N LEU A 167 -11.99 -6.25 6.47
CA LEU A 167 -13.22 -6.54 5.73
C LEU A 167 -13.26 -5.76 4.40
N TYR A 168 -13.13 -4.45 4.48
CA TYR A 168 -13.17 -3.58 3.30
C TYR A 168 -11.96 -3.80 2.38
N ARG A 169 -10.80 -4.08 2.96
CA ARG A 169 -9.61 -4.43 2.17
C ARG A 169 -9.79 -5.73 1.38
N PHE A 170 -10.34 -6.78 1.97
CA PHE A 170 -10.60 -8.03 1.25
C PHE A 170 -11.69 -7.86 0.20
N ALA A 171 -12.77 -7.13 0.51
CA ALA A 171 -13.79 -6.78 -0.45
C ALA A 171 -13.18 -6.04 -1.66
N ALA A 172 -12.35 -5.04 -1.43
CA ALA A 172 -11.65 -4.30 -2.48
C ALA A 172 -10.66 -5.18 -3.27
N ARG A 173 -9.84 -5.98 -2.57
CA ARG A 173 -8.81 -6.81 -3.20
C ARG A 173 -9.38 -7.82 -4.20
N PHE A 174 -10.53 -8.41 -3.87
CA PHE A 174 -11.13 -9.49 -4.67
C PHE A 174 -12.35 -9.03 -5.47
N GLY A 175 -12.84 -7.81 -5.25
CA GLY A 175 -14.10 -7.36 -5.82
C GLY A 175 -15.31 -8.13 -5.27
N PHE A 176 -15.22 -8.59 -4.02
CA PHE A 176 -16.25 -9.42 -3.38
C PHE A 176 -17.27 -8.58 -2.63
N GLU A 177 -18.51 -9.01 -2.63
CA GLU A 177 -19.56 -8.42 -1.80
C GLU A 177 -19.30 -8.70 -0.31
N ILE A 178 -19.81 -7.79 0.54
CA ILE A 178 -19.77 -7.97 1.99
C ILE A 178 -21.08 -8.59 2.45
N ASP A 179 -20.99 -9.66 3.25
CA ASP A 179 -22.17 -10.24 3.89
C ASP A 179 -22.93 -9.20 4.70
N PRO A 180 -24.26 -9.06 4.54
CA PRO A 180 -25.03 -7.97 5.17
C PRO A 180 -24.89 -7.91 6.68
N ALA A 181 -24.90 -9.04 7.40
CA ALA A 181 -24.75 -9.06 8.85
C ALA A 181 -23.33 -8.65 9.26
N THR A 182 -22.31 -9.07 8.49
CA THR A 182 -20.91 -8.68 8.70
C THR A 182 -20.71 -7.18 8.47
N GLY A 183 -21.27 -6.62 7.40
CA GLY A 183 -21.19 -5.19 7.11
C GLY A 183 -21.92 -4.33 8.14
N GLN A 184 -23.07 -4.79 8.64
CA GLN A 184 -23.80 -4.11 9.69
C GLN A 184 -22.97 -4.05 10.99
N ALA A 185 -22.44 -5.17 11.44
CA ALA A 185 -21.58 -5.23 12.63
C ALA A 185 -20.34 -4.34 12.49
N ALA A 186 -19.74 -4.26 11.29
CA ALA A 186 -18.60 -3.39 11.02
C ALA A 186 -18.95 -1.90 11.21
N ARG A 187 -20.13 -1.45 10.77
CA ARG A 187 -20.60 -0.07 10.98
C ARG A 187 -20.92 0.23 12.45
N GLU A 188 -21.57 -0.72 13.13
CA GLU A 188 -21.94 -0.57 14.54
C GLU A 188 -20.75 -0.51 15.48
N LEU A 189 -19.68 -1.23 15.15
CA LEU A 189 -18.48 -1.36 15.99
C LEU A 189 -17.27 -0.54 15.49
N CYS A 190 -17.42 0.28 14.44
CA CYS A 190 -16.30 1.03 13.87
C CYS A 190 -15.59 1.95 14.88
N ALA A 191 -16.30 2.47 15.89
CA ALA A 191 -15.70 3.29 16.96
C ALA A 191 -14.57 2.55 17.72
N HIS A 192 -14.60 1.22 17.79
CA HIS A 192 -13.54 0.44 18.43
C HIS A 192 -12.19 0.53 17.70
N LEU A 193 -12.16 1.05 16.46
CA LEU A 193 -10.90 1.34 15.76
C LEU A 193 -10.02 2.34 16.51
N ASP A 194 -10.59 3.18 17.37
CA ASP A 194 -9.83 4.11 18.24
C ASP A 194 -8.88 3.36 19.19
N CYS A 195 -9.18 2.10 19.52
CA CYS A 195 -8.33 1.27 20.36
C CYS A 195 -7.19 0.58 19.58
N VAL A 196 -7.21 0.63 18.23
CA VAL A 196 -6.20 -0.02 17.40
C VAL A 196 -5.00 0.89 17.19
N SER A 197 -3.79 0.34 17.24
CA SER A 197 -2.59 1.14 16.99
C SER A 197 -2.60 1.74 15.58
N THR A 198 -2.18 3.00 15.49
CA THR A 198 -2.17 3.77 14.24
C THR A 198 -1.39 3.08 13.13
N GLU A 199 -0.29 2.40 13.47
CA GLU A 199 0.54 1.67 12.51
C GLU A 199 -0.24 0.55 11.82
N ARG A 200 -1.04 -0.22 12.59
CA ARG A 200 -1.87 -1.28 12.04
C ARG A 200 -2.98 -0.70 11.13
N ILE A 201 -3.60 0.39 11.55
CA ILE A 201 -4.59 1.11 10.73
C ILE A 201 -3.95 1.56 9.42
N THR A 202 -2.78 2.19 9.48
CA THR A 202 -2.06 2.70 8.30
C THR A 202 -1.65 1.58 7.35
N GLU A 203 -1.23 0.45 7.87
CA GLU A 203 -0.90 -0.72 7.04
C GLU A 203 -2.13 -1.24 6.29
N GLU A 204 -3.26 -1.44 6.96
CA GLU A 204 -4.51 -1.89 6.33
C GLU A 204 -5.06 -0.86 5.34
N LEU A 205 -5.00 0.44 5.68
CA LEU A 205 -5.37 1.53 4.77
C LEU A 205 -4.49 1.54 3.51
N THR A 206 -3.18 1.40 3.66
CA THR A 206 -2.24 1.32 2.54
C THR A 206 -2.56 0.14 1.62
N ARG A 207 -2.82 -1.03 2.20
CA ARG A 207 -3.21 -2.24 1.45
C ARG A 207 -4.58 -2.10 0.79
N LEU A 208 -5.53 -1.43 1.44
CA LEU A 208 -6.83 -1.11 0.85
C LEU A 208 -6.66 -0.20 -0.37
N LEU A 209 -5.90 0.90 -0.21
CA LEU A 209 -5.64 1.85 -1.29
C LEU A 209 -4.86 1.25 -2.46
N ALA A 210 -4.07 0.20 -2.23
CA ALA A 210 -3.38 -0.52 -3.30
C ALA A 210 -4.29 -1.47 -4.10
N ALA A 211 -5.48 -1.79 -3.60
CA ALA A 211 -6.41 -2.73 -4.21
C ALA A 211 -7.11 -2.14 -5.47
N PRO A 212 -7.71 -2.97 -6.32
CA PRO A 212 -8.61 -2.51 -7.39
C PRO A 212 -9.80 -1.73 -6.82
N LYS A 213 -10.11 -0.56 -7.42
CA LYS A 213 -11.29 0.27 -7.10
C LYS A 213 -11.60 0.38 -5.59
N PRO A 214 -10.64 0.81 -4.75
CA PRO A 214 -10.82 0.81 -3.31
C PRO A 214 -11.85 1.84 -2.84
N GLY A 215 -12.09 2.92 -3.61
CA GLY A 215 -13.08 3.95 -3.29
C GLY A 215 -14.49 3.38 -3.16
N THR A 216 -14.86 2.39 -3.97
CA THR A 216 -16.15 1.68 -3.86
C THR A 216 -16.36 1.06 -2.47
N TRP A 217 -15.28 0.64 -1.81
CA TRP A 217 -15.31 -0.08 -0.52
C TRP A 217 -14.98 0.80 0.69
N MET A 218 -14.78 2.10 0.50
CA MET A 218 -14.54 3.04 1.59
C MET A 218 -15.85 3.39 2.29
N GLU A 219 -16.20 2.66 3.35
CA GLU A 219 -17.40 2.89 4.14
C GLU A 219 -17.28 4.20 4.94
N PRO A 220 -18.18 5.20 4.72
CA PRO A 220 -18.07 6.51 5.38
C PRO A 220 -18.00 6.45 6.90
N ALA A 221 -18.81 5.59 7.54
CA ALA A 221 -18.83 5.45 9.00
C ALA A 221 -17.47 5.01 9.55
N VAL A 222 -16.78 4.10 8.86
CA VAL A 222 -15.44 3.60 9.24
C VAL A 222 -14.37 4.65 9.01
N PHE A 223 -14.44 5.35 7.86
CA PHE A 223 -13.47 6.39 7.54
C PHE A 223 -13.63 7.65 8.40
N ALA A 224 -14.83 7.90 8.94
CA ALA A 224 -15.05 8.97 9.91
C ALA A 224 -14.27 8.75 11.23
N VAL A 225 -13.98 7.49 11.57
CA VAL A 225 -13.10 7.17 12.72
C VAL A 225 -11.62 7.26 12.32
N VAL A 226 -11.24 6.73 11.16
CA VAL A 226 -9.84 6.66 10.73
C VAL A 226 -9.26 8.02 10.34
N LEU A 227 -10.07 8.87 9.69
CA LEU A 227 -9.71 10.20 9.17
C LEU A 227 -10.85 11.20 9.45
N PRO A 228 -11.09 11.54 10.71
CA PRO A 228 -12.24 12.38 11.10
C PRO A 228 -12.22 13.76 10.44
N GLU A 229 -11.07 14.28 10.07
CA GLU A 229 -10.94 15.57 9.39
C GLU A 229 -11.63 15.61 8.01
N LEU A 230 -11.83 14.46 7.37
CA LEU A 230 -12.57 14.35 6.10
C LEU A 230 -14.09 14.44 6.29
N PHE A 231 -14.60 14.30 7.52
CA PHE A 231 -16.04 14.24 7.81
C PHE A 231 -16.58 15.47 8.51
N THR A 232 -15.87 16.60 8.44
CA THR A 232 -16.43 17.89 8.80
C THR A 232 -17.56 18.26 7.82
N PRO A 233 -18.54 19.14 8.20
CA PRO A 233 -19.61 19.57 7.30
C PRO A 233 -19.11 20.10 5.94
N GLU A 234 -17.93 20.71 5.92
CA GLU A 234 -17.29 21.25 4.73
C GLU A 234 -16.68 20.16 3.82
N ASN A 235 -16.05 19.15 4.40
CA ASN A 235 -15.28 18.15 3.69
C ASN A 235 -16.08 16.89 3.32
N ALA A 236 -17.11 16.52 4.09
CA ALA A 236 -17.88 15.30 3.86
C ALA A 236 -18.46 15.15 2.43
N PRO A 237 -19.00 16.21 1.78
CA PRO A 237 -19.45 16.10 0.39
C PRO A 237 -18.31 15.81 -0.60
N ARG A 238 -17.08 16.21 -0.28
CA ARG A 238 -15.90 16.00 -1.12
C ARG A 238 -15.33 14.59 -0.97
N PHE A 239 -15.65 13.89 0.12
CA PHE A 239 -15.22 12.50 0.32
C PHE A 239 -15.81 11.57 -0.75
N GLU A 240 -17.08 11.74 -1.12
CA GLU A 240 -17.70 10.94 -2.19
C GLU A 240 -17.02 11.19 -3.55
N ALA A 241 -16.68 12.46 -3.85
CA ALA A 241 -15.91 12.78 -5.05
C ALA A 241 -14.50 12.15 -5.01
N ALA A 242 -13.83 12.20 -3.88
CA ALA A 242 -12.50 11.59 -3.69
C ALA A 242 -12.54 10.07 -3.93
N ARG A 243 -13.57 9.36 -3.44
CA ARG A 243 -13.75 7.93 -3.69
C ARG A 243 -13.82 7.61 -5.19
N ALA A 244 -14.60 8.38 -5.94
CA ALA A 244 -14.73 8.20 -7.39
C ALA A 244 -13.38 8.46 -8.11
N ILE A 245 -12.64 9.50 -7.72
CA ILE A 245 -11.30 9.81 -8.26
C ILE A 245 -10.34 8.65 -8.00
N ILE A 246 -10.29 8.13 -6.75
CA ILE A 246 -9.41 7.03 -6.36
C ILE A 246 -9.63 5.80 -7.24
N ASP A 247 -10.87 5.48 -7.59
CA ASP A 247 -11.22 4.31 -8.42
C ASP A 247 -10.78 4.44 -9.89
N THR A 248 -10.44 5.65 -10.35
CA THR A 248 -9.90 5.89 -11.69
C THR A 248 -8.36 5.89 -11.74
N LEU A 249 -7.70 5.99 -10.58
CA LEU A 249 -6.24 5.99 -10.50
C LEU A 249 -5.66 4.57 -10.61
N PRO A 250 -4.42 4.43 -11.14
CA PRO A 250 -3.74 3.15 -11.22
C PRO A 250 -3.66 2.44 -9.87
N GLU A 251 -3.66 1.10 -9.89
CA GLU A 251 -3.61 0.24 -8.71
C GLU A 251 -2.19 -0.20 -8.33
N GLY A 252 -2.06 -0.75 -7.14
CA GLY A 252 -0.83 -1.30 -6.60
C GLY A 252 -0.13 -0.41 -5.57
N LEU A 253 0.78 -0.99 -4.83
CA LEU A 253 1.52 -0.29 -3.76
C LEU A 253 2.27 0.97 -4.25
N PRO A 254 2.91 0.99 -5.44
CA PRO A 254 3.57 2.19 -5.93
C PRO A 254 2.64 3.38 -6.15
N GLU A 255 1.34 3.14 -6.35
CA GLU A 255 0.35 4.18 -6.66
C GLU A 255 -0.41 4.71 -5.44
N VAL A 256 -0.13 4.18 -4.24
CA VAL A 256 -0.82 4.56 -3.00
C VAL A 256 -0.68 6.06 -2.71
N SER A 257 0.45 6.68 -3.03
CA SER A 257 0.65 8.11 -2.81
C SER A 257 -0.31 8.99 -3.62
N ALA A 258 -0.61 8.62 -4.88
CA ALA A 258 -1.60 9.34 -5.69
C ALA A 258 -3.02 9.17 -5.14
N ARG A 259 -3.36 7.96 -4.67
CA ARG A 259 -4.66 7.64 -4.08
C ARG A 259 -4.86 8.29 -2.72
N LEU A 260 -3.81 8.34 -1.88
CA LEU A 260 -3.80 9.13 -0.64
C LEU A 260 -3.97 10.63 -0.94
N ALA A 261 -3.27 11.15 -1.95
CA ALA A 261 -3.42 12.54 -2.36
C ALA A 261 -4.86 12.83 -2.79
N ALA A 262 -5.48 11.95 -3.60
CA ALA A 262 -6.88 12.08 -3.99
C ALA A 262 -7.83 12.11 -2.78
N LEU A 263 -7.62 11.20 -1.82
CA LEU A 263 -8.40 11.13 -0.59
C LEU A 263 -8.27 12.40 0.26
N LEU A 264 -7.07 12.96 0.35
CA LEU A 264 -6.74 14.07 1.23
C LEU A 264 -6.80 15.45 0.54
N LEU A 265 -7.13 15.53 -0.76
CA LEU A 265 -7.32 16.81 -1.48
C LEU A 265 -8.19 17.82 -0.72
N PRO A 266 -9.32 17.40 -0.08
CA PRO A 266 -10.18 18.33 0.66
C PRO A 266 -9.48 19.07 1.81
N LEU A 267 -8.42 18.48 2.38
CA LEU A 267 -7.70 19.02 3.53
C LEU A 267 -6.66 20.07 3.17
N GLY A 268 -6.31 20.19 1.89
CA GLY A 268 -5.21 21.04 1.43
C GLY A 268 -3.84 20.57 1.94
N GLU A 269 -2.79 21.34 1.66
CA GLU A 269 -1.41 20.97 1.98
C GLU A 269 -1.18 20.73 3.48
N GLN A 270 -1.58 21.69 4.31
CA GLN A 270 -1.32 21.65 5.75
C GLN A 270 -2.13 20.55 6.45
N GLY A 271 -3.41 20.40 6.10
CA GLY A 271 -4.27 19.35 6.64
C GLY A 271 -3.79 17.96 6.24
N THR A 272 -3.39 17.78 4.99
CA THR A 272 -2.79 16.53 4.49
C THR A 272 -1.53 16.16 5.28
N ARG A 273 -0.62 17.09 5.48
CA ARG A 273 0.61 16.85 6.26
C ARG A 273 0.30 16.45 7.69
N LYS A 274 -0.70 17.11 8.31
CA LYS A 274 -1.16 16.78 9.67
C LYS A 274 -1.73 15.36 9.73
N ALA A 275 -2.68 15.03 8.85
CA ALA A 275 -3.33 13.72 8.79
C ALA A 275 -2.32 12.57 8.59
N LEU A 276 -1.37 12.74 7.66
CA LEU A 276 -0.34 11.72 7.41
C LEU A 276 0.65 11.54 8.58
N LYS A 277 0.94 12.60 9.34
CA LYS A 277 1.72 12.48 10.58
C LYS A 277 0.94 11.74 11.67
N GLN A 278 -0.36 12.00 11.80
CA GLN A 278 -1.22 11.28 12.73
C GLN A 278 -1.29 9.78 12.36
N LEU A 279 -1.36 9.46 11.08
CA LEU A 279 -1.26 8.09 10.55
C LEU A 279 0.16 7.49 10.65
N ARG A 280 1.14 8.21 11.21
CA ARG A 280 2.53 7.74 11.34
C ARG A 280 3.15 7.26 10.03
N CYS A 281 2.79 7.89 8.92
CA CYS A 281 3.39 7.63 7.63
C CYS A 281 4.88 8.01 7.61
N SER A 282 5.65 7.38 6.71
CA SER A 282 7.06 7.72 6.52
C SER A 282 7.21 9.16 5.99
N ASN A 283 8.32 9.83 6.34
CA ASN A 283 8.59 11.18 5.87
C ASN A 283 8.58 11.27 4.34
N ALA A 284 9.09 10.25 3.63
CA ALA A 284 9.09 10.22 2.18
C ALA A 284 7.65 10.23 1.62
N LEU A 285 6.74 9.43 2.18
CA LEU A 285 5.34 9.40 1.77
C LEU A 285 4.63 10.72 2.10
N ILE A 286 4.90 11.31 3.28
CA ILE A 286 4.33 12.60 3.69
C ILE A 286 4.74 13.69 2.69
N GLU A 287 6.02 13.80 2.34
CA GLU A 287 6.50 14.82 1.40
C GLU A 287 5.91 14.60 0.00
N GLU A 288 5.88 13.38 -0.49
CA GLU A 288 5.33 13.09 -1.81
C GLU A 288 3.83 13.43 -1.86
N VAL A 289 3.01 12.89 -0.96
CA VAL A 289 1.55 13.12 -0.95
C VAL A 289 1.22 14.60 -0.76
N THR A 290 1.93 15.28 0.15
CA THR A 290 1.75 16.73 0.39
C THR A 290 2.08 17.53 -0.87
N THR A 291 3.14 17.14 -1.60
CA THR A 291 3.51 17.76 -2.87
C THR A 291 2.44 17.53 -3.94
N LEU A 292 1.92 16.31 -4.06
CA LEU A 292 0.84 16.00 -5.00
C LEU A 292 -0.42 16.85 -4.71
N VAL A 293 -0.80 16.99 -3.44
CA VAL A 293 -1.95 17.83 -3.03
C VAL A 293 -1.70 19.29 -3.33
N ARG A 294 -0.52 19.84 -3.02
CA ARG A 294 -0.15 21.22 -3.28
C ARG A 294 -0.19 21.54 -4.80
N GLU A 295 0.34 20.65 -5.61
CA GLU A 295 0.45 20.82 -7.07
C GLU A 295 -0.82 20.38 -7.84
N ALA A 296 -1.84 19.84 -7.15
CA ALA A 296 -3.07 19.33 -7.79
C ALA A 296 -3.87 20.42 -8.57
N GLY A 297 -3.63 21.68 -8.27
CA GLY A 297 -4.15 22.83 -9.02
C GLY A 297 -3.48 23.09 -10.37
N LEU A 298 -2.49 22.29 -10.78
CA LEU A 298 -1.77 22.44 -12.05
C LEU A 298 -2.74 22.56 -13.23
N VAL A 299 -2.55 23.57 -14.07
CA VAL A 299 -3.28 23.77 -15.34
C VAL A 299 -2.34 23.41 -16.49
N PRO A 300 -2.72 22.49 -17.39
CA PRO A 300 -1.87 22.11 -18.50
C PRO A 300 -1.88 23.18 -19.61
N GLU A 301 -0.71 23.46 -20.18
CA GLU A 301 -0.56 24.38 -21.30
C GLU A 301 -1.16 23.82 -22.60
N GLU A 302 -1.90 24.62 -23.32
CA GLU A 302 -2.57 24.18 -24.56
C GLU A 302 -1.59 24.09 -25.73
N LYS A 303 -0.72 25.09 -25.88
CA LYS A 303 0.23 25.19 -27.01
C LYS A 303 1.40 24.22 -26.82
N THR A 304 1.75 23.49 -27.86
CA THR A 304 2.81 22.46 -27.82
C THR A 304 4.15 23.00 -27.31
N ALA A 305 4.58 24.19 -27.75
CA ALA A 305 5.83 24.79 -27.29
C ALA A 305 5.77 25.16 -25.78
N ALA A 306 4.70 25.78 -25.32
CA ALA A 306 4.50 26.14 -23.92
C ALA A 306 4.41 24.86 -23.04
N ARG A 307 3.73 23.81 -23.52
CA ARG A 307 3.65 22.51 -22.87
C ARG A 307 5.01 21.84 -22.70
N ALA A 308 5.90 21.92 -23.68
CA ALA A 308 7.26 21.41 -23.58
C ALA A 308 8.07 22.14 -22.50
N ILE A 309 7.92 23.46 -22.41
CA ILE A 309 8.53 24.29 -21.37
C ILE A 309 7.96 23.92 -20.00
N GLN A 310 6.64 23.78 -19.88
CA GLN A 310 5.99 23.36 -18.65
C GLN A 310 6.48 21.97 -18.19
N ALA A 311 6.59 21.02 -19.13
CA ALA A 311 7.11 19.67 -18.83
C ALA A 311 8.55 19.72 -18.30
N ARG A 312 9.44 20.53 -18.90
CA ARG A 312 10.82 20.72 -18.41
C ARG A 312 10.85 21.30 -17.01
N ARG A 313 10.05 22.33 -16.72
CA ARG A 313 9.97 22.92 -15.37
C ARG A 313 9.46 21.94 -14.34
N LEU A 314 8.48 21.09 -14.68
CA LEU A 314 7.97 20.05 -13.80
C LEU A 314 9.02 18.97 -13.54
N LEU A 315 9.74 18.49 -14.56
CA LEU A 315 10.85 17.55 -14.44
C LEU A 315 12.04 18.12 -13.66
N GLY A 316 12.18 19.45 -13.64
CA GLY A 316 13.16 20.14 -12.82
C GLY A 316 12.85 20.03 -11.31
N ARG A 317 11.56 19.97 -10.95
CA ARG A 317 11.07 19.98 -9.55
C ARG A 317 10.67 18.61 -9.02
N LEU A 318 10.18 17.74 -9.90
CA LEU A 318 9.65 16.42 -9.55
C LEU A 318 10.46 15.33 -10.25
N GLU A 319 10.63 14.22 -9.54
CA GLU A 319 11.12 13.01 -10.17
C GLU A 319 10.04 12.42 -11.12
N PRO A 320 10.43 11.55 -12.06
CA PRO A 320 9.52 11.03 -13.09
C PRO A 320 8.25 10.37 -12.55
N ASP A 321 8.38 9.52 -11.54
CA ASP A 321 7.25 8.79 -10.98
C ASP A 321 6.27 9.69 -10.21
N PRO A 322 6.72 10.58 -9.29
CA PRO A 322 5.86 11.60 -8.69
C PRO A 322 5.18 12.51 -9.74
N LEU A 323 5.88 12.90 -10.82
CA LEU A 323 5.25 13.70 -11.88
C LEU A 323 4.14 12.92 -12.60
N ARG A 324 4.37 11.65 -12.94
CA ARG A 324 3.36 10.79 -13.54
C ARG A 324 2.12 10.67 -12.65
N ARG A 325 2.32 10.45 -11.34
CA ARG A 325 1.23 10.37 -10.35
C ARG A 325 0.47 11.69 -10.22
N LEU A 326 1.17 12.83 -10.23
CA LEU A 326 0.55 14.15 -10.22
C LEU A 326 -0.36 14.34 -11.45
N LEU A 327 0.13 14.04 -12.64
CA LEU A 327 -0.63 14.20 -13.86
C LEU A 327 -1.84 13.27 -13.92
N ALA A 328 -1.69 12.02 -13.42
CA ALA A 328 -2.80 11.09 -13.28
C ALA A 328 -3.86 11.61 -12.29
N LEU A 329 -3.44 12.12 -11.13
CA LEU A 329 -4.33 12.74 -10.14
C LEU A 329 -5.08 13.95 -10.73
N CYS A 330 -4.37 14.84 -11.42
CA CYS A 330 -4.96 16.01 -12.04
C CYS A 330 -5.98 15.64 -13.12
N ALA A 331 -5.66 14.64 -13.95
CA ALA A 331 -6.56 14.12 -14.99
C ALA A 331 -7.81 13.47 -14.39
N ALA A 332 -7.66 12.70 -13.33
CA ALA A 332 -8.78 12.06 -12.62
C ALA A 332 -9.70 13.08 -11.92
N ASN A 333 -9.11 14.14 -11.37
CA ASN A 333 -9.85 15.22 -10.69
C ASN A 333 -10.54 16.19 -11.67
N ARG A 334 -10.06 16.27 -12.93
CA ARG A 334 -10.59 17.14 -14.00
C ARG A 334 -10.68 16.36 -15.31
N PRO A 335 -11.67 15.47 -15.45
CA PRO A 335 -11.81 14.59 -16.61
C PRO A 335 -11.92 15.35 -17.96
N GLU A 336 -12.47 16.56 -17.93
CA GLU A 336 -12.58 17.44 -19.10
C GLU A 336 -11.22 17.89 -19.65
N GLN A 337 -10.16 17.86 -18.81
CA GLN A 337 -8.79 18.21 -19.18
C GLN A 337 -7.88 16.96 -19.33
N ALA A 338 -8.42 15.75 -19.22
CA ALA A 338 -7.63 14.52 -19.23
C ALA A 338 -6.73 14.39 -20.48
N ALA A 339 -7.23 14.78 -21.66
CA ALA A 339 -6.45 14.77 -22.91
C ALA A 339 -5.24 15.73 -22.86
N ALA A 340 -5.39 16.91 -22.22
CA ALA A 340 -4.31 17.87 -22.07
C ALA A 340 -3.24 17.37 -21.09
N PHE A 341 -3.63 16.73 -19.98
CA PHE A 341 -2.71 16.08 -19.05
C PHE A 341 -1.97 14.90 -19.70
N ALA A 342 -2.65 14.08 -20.51
CA ALA A 342 -2.01 12.99 -21.26
C ALA A 342 -0.97 13.55 -22.27
N ALA A 343 -1.27 14.66 -22.92
CA ALA A 343 -0.33 15.33 -23.81
C ALA A 343 0.89 15.90 -23.05
N LEU A 344 0.69 16.44 -21.84
CA LEU A 344 1.77 16.90 -20.97
C LEU A 344 2.64 15.71 -20.47
N GLN A 345 2.03 14.59 -20.12
CA GLN A 345 2.73 13.35 -19.78
C GLN A 345 3.59 12.83 -20.94
N THR A 346 3.05 12.87 -22.16
CA THR A 346 3.78 12.48 -23.37
C THR A 346 4.98 13.40 -23.62
N ALA A 347 4.81 14.72 -23.44
CA ALA A 347 5.90 15.69 -23.57
C ALA A 347 7.00 15.43 -22.52
N ALA A 348 6.63 15.17 -21.27
CA ALA A 348 7.58 14.83 -20.21
C ALA A 348 8.34 13.54 -20.54
N GLY A 349 7.66 12.48 -20.98
CA GLY A 349 8.28 11.22 -21.38
C GLY A 349 9.30 11.36 -22.54
N ARG A 350 9.01 12.20 -23.52
CA ARG A 350 9.98 12.52 -24.60
C ARG A 350 11.23 13.19 -24.06
N LEU A 351 11.06 14.21 -23.23
CA LEU A 351 12.18 14.94 -22.63
C LEU A 351 13.07 14.03 -21.76
N GLN A 352 12.48 13.07 -21.08
CA GLN A 352 13.23 12.06 -20.33
C GLN A 352 14.02 11.12 -21.25
N ALA A 353 13.39 10.61 -22.32
CA ALA A 353 14.05 9.74 -23.29
C ALA A 353 15.22 10.45 -24.00
N GLU A 354 15.10 11.76 -24.25
CA GLU A 354 16.11 12.62 -24.85
C GLU A 354 17.17 13.09 -23.85
N ASN A 355 17.10 12.73 -22.56
CA ASN A 355 17.92 13.27 -21.48
C ASN A 355 17.99 14.82 -21.50
N ALA A 356 16.85 15.46 -21.75
CA ALA A 356 16.77 16.90 -21.86
C ALA A 356 17.19 17.60 -20.56
N CYS A 357 17.89 18.74 -20.68
CA CYS A 357 18.29 19.55 -19.54
C CYS A 357 17.07 20.18 -18.86
N CYS A 358 16.77 19.75 -17.64
CA CYS A 358 15.67 20.21 -16.81
C CYS A 358 16.13 20.70 -15.44
N ARG A 359 17.39 20.45 -15.06
CA ARG A 359 17.96 20.76 -13.73
C ARG A 359 19.34 21.43 -13.88
N VAL A 360 19.71 22.27 -12.91
CA VAL A 360 21.02 22.96 -12.90
C VAL A 360 22.19 21.97 -13.05
N GLY A 361 22.12 20.81 -12.40
CA GLY A 361 23.16 19.78 -12.52
C GLY A 361 23.28 19.12 -13.88
N GLN A 362 22.34 19.38 -14.81
CA GLN A 362 22.37 18.88 -16.20
C GLN A 362 22.86 19.93 -17.21
N LEU A 363 23.17 21.16 -16.76
CA LEU A 363 23.80 22.18 -17.59
C LEU A 363 25.20 21.74 -18.04
N ALA A 364 25.58 22.09 -19.27
CA ALA A 364 26.92 21.88 -19.81
C ALA A 364 27.99 22.77 -19.13
N VAL A 365 27.61 23.58 -18.15
CA VAL A 365 28.46 24.40 -17.30
C VAL A 365 28.07 24.22 -15.85
N ASN A 366 29.02 24.51 -14.95
CA ASN A 366 28.80 24.44 -13.52
C ASN A 366 29.38 25.67 -12.81
N GLY A 367 29.24 25.73 -11.47
CA GLY A 367 29.70 26.88 -10.69
C GLY A 367 31.20 27.17 -10.83
N ARG A 368 32.05 26.15 -11.06
CA ARG A 368 33.50 26.34 -11.25
C ARG A 368 33.79 27.07 -12.57
N ASP A 369 33.00 26.75 -13.60
CA ASP A 369 33.13 27.40 -14.90
C ASP A 369 32.81 28.90 -14.84
N LEU A 370 31.76 29.26 -14.10
CA LEU A 370 31.37 30.65 -13.88
C LEU A 370 32.38 31.40 -13.01
N MET A 371 32.91 30.74 -11.99
CA MET A 371 33.97 31.33 -11.14
C MET A 371 35.26 31.59 -11.93
N ALA A 372 35.59 30.72 -12.90
CA ALA A 372 36.72 30.94 -13.79
C ALA A 372 36.56 32.17 -14.68
N LEU A 373 35.32 32.63 -14.91
CA LEU A 373 34.99 33.88 -15.59
C LEU A 373 34.91 35.10 -14.64
N GLY A 374 35.13 34.93 -13.33
CA GLY A 374 35.12 36.01 -12.33
C GLY A 374 33.87 36.07 -11.45
N ALA A 375 32.93 35.11 -11.59
CA ALA A 375 31.79 35.07 -10.67
C ALA A 375 32.24 34.79 -9.24
N LYS A 376 31.70 35.51 -8.27
CA LYS A 376 32.00 35.30 -6.84
C LYS A 376 31.14 34.12 -6.30
N PRO A 377 31.71 33.26 -5.42
CA PRO A 377 30.94 32.21 -4.76
C PRO A 377 29.85 32.84 -3.85
N GLY A 378 28.63 32.24 -3.89
CA GLY A 378 27.51 32.73 -3.08
C GLY A 378 26.15 32.60 -3.80
N PRO A 379 25.10 33.22 -3.24
CA PRO A 379 23.73 33.16 -3.81
C PRO A 379 23.65 33.68 -5.25
N GLY A 380 24.46 34.67 -5.64
CA GLY A 380 24.52 35.21 -7.00
C GLY A 380 24.96 34.18 -8.04
N LEU A 381 25.94 33.32 -7.71
CA LEU A 381 26.39 32.24 -8.58
C LEU A 381 25.27 31.22 -8.86
N ARG A 382 24.47 30.88 -7.84
CA ARG A 382 23.30 30.02 -7.99
C ARG A 382 22.24 30.67 -8.89
N GLY A 383 21.94 31.94 -8.67
CA GLY A 383 21.00 32.70 -9.48
C GLY A 383 21.41 32.76 -10.97
N GLN A 384 22.72 32.91 -11.26
CA GLN A 384 23.23 32.86 -12.64
C GLN A 384 23.02 31.49 -13.29
N LEU A 385 23.28 30.38 -12.55
CA LEU A 385 23.03 29.03 -13.06
C LEU A 385 21.52 28.76 -13.28
N GLU A 386 20.67 29.25 -12.40
CA GLU A 386 19.21 29.17 -12.55
C GLU A 386 18.72 30.00 -13.75
N ALA A 387 19.29 31.17 -14.00
CA ALA A 387 18.98 31.98 -15.19
C ALA A 387 19.43 31.29 -16.48
N LEU A 388 20.61 30.68 -16.52
CA LEU A 388 21.07 29.88 -17.66
C LEU A 388 20.16 28.67 -17.89
N LEU A 389 19.76 27.97 -16.83
CA LEU A 389 18.81 26.85 -16.93
C LEU A 389 17.48 27.34 -17.55
N GLU A 390 16.93 28.45 -17.09
CA GLU A 390 15.68 28.98 -17.62
C GLU A 390 15.81 29.35 -19.10
N ALA A 391 16.95 29.93 -19.54
CA ALA A 391 17.23 30.18 -20.93
C ALA A 391 17.29 28.92 -21.81
N VAL A 392 17.84 27.83 -21.26
CA VAL A 392 17.84 26.49 -21.90
C VAL A 392 16.44 25.88 -21.93
N ILE A 393 15.70 25.95 -20.82
CA ILE A 393 14.32 25.45 -20.75
C ILE A 393 13.41 26.12 -21.76
N THR A 394 13.55 27.45 -21.94
CA THR A 394 12.74 28.25 -22.87
C THR A 394 13.24 28.18 -24.33
N GLY A 395 14.38 27.53 -24.57
CA GLY A 395 14.97 27.40 -25.92
C GLY A 395 15.68 28.65 -26.41
N GLN A 396 15.94 29.65 -25.54
CA GLN A 396 16.71 30.85 -25.87
C GLN A 396 18.20 30.54 -26.04
N LEU A 397 18.71 29.54 -25.33
CA LEU A 397 20.09 29.08 -25.44
C LEU A 397 20.14 27.55 -25.62
N PRO A 398 21.05 27.04 -26.45
CA PRO A 398 21.34 25.61 -26.46
C PRO A 398 22.14 25.23 -25.18
N ASN A 399 21.95 23.99 -24.69
CA ASN A 399 22.75 23.48 -23.58
C ASN A 399 24.15 23.08 -24.04
N GLU A 400 24.90 24.04 -24.49
CA GLU A 400 26.30 23.89 -24.97
C GLU A 400 27.22 24.80 -24.18
N ARG A 401 28.34 24.26 -23.72
CA ARG A 401 29.30 24.99 -22.86
C ARG A 401 29.66 26.37 -23.44
N LYS A 402 29.98 26.44 -24.72
CA LYS A 402 30.39 27.69 -25.39
C LYS A 402 29.29 28.75 -25.38
N ALA A 403 28.05 28.32 -25.69
CA ALA A 403 26.92 29.23 -25.73
C ALA A 403 26.55 29.74 -24.35
N LEU A 404 26.58 28.87 -23.35
CA LEU A 404 26.23 29.21 -21.98
C LEU A 404 27.28 30.16 -21.35
N LEU A 405 28.58 29.91 -21.56
CA LEU A 405 29.63 30.82 -21.05
C LEU A 405 29.59 32.18 -21.69
N ALA A 406 29.25 32.26 -23.00
CA ALA A 406 29.10 33.54 -23.70
C ALA A 406 27.89 34.37 -23.22
N ALA A 407 26.87 33.71 -22.66
CA ALA A 407 25.69 34.38 -22.13
C ALA A 407 25.83 34.83 -20.66
N VAL A 408 26.91 34.43 -19.94
CA VAL A 408 27.14 34.86 -18.58
C VAL A 408 27.42 36.37 -18.55
N LYS A 409 26.53 37.15 -17.98
CA LYS A 409 26.77 38.57 -17.66
C LYS A 409 27.53 38.65 -16.35
N ILE A 410 28.81 39.00 -16.43
CA ILE A 410 29.59 39.30 -15.26
C ILE A 410 29.22 40.75 -14.87
N GLU A 411 28.51 40.94 -13.77
CA GLU A 411 28.47 42.25 -13.11
C GLU A 411 29.86 42.50 -12.56
N LEU A 412 30.67 43.23 -13.28
CA LEU A 412 31.87 43.83 -12.74
C LEU A 412 31.37 44.95 -11.82
N ASP A 413 31.43 44.70 -10.50
CA ASP A 413 31.29 45.77 -9.52
C ASP A 413 32.32 46.88 -9.86
N PRO A 414 31.93 48.16 -9.86
CA PRO A 414 32.82 49.27 -10.14
C PRO A 414 33.92 49.42 -9.08
#